data_faf09c838930dc5b7170cac5c466002d
#
_entry.id   faf09c838930dc5b7170cac5c466002d
#
_cell.length_a   1.000
_cell.length_b   1.000
_cell.length_c   1.000
_cell.angle_alpha   90.00
_cell.angle_beta   90.00
_cell.angle_gamma   90.00
#
_symmetry.space_group_name_H-M   'P 1'
#
loop_
_entity.id
_entity.type
_entity.pdbx_description
1 polymer ?
#
loop_
_entity_poly.entity_id
_entity_poly.type
_entity_poly.pdbx_seq_one_letter_code
_entity_poly.pdbx_strand_id
1 'polypeptide(L)'
;VEKALKKLKEQDLVFEGKIEAPQGDKKKNSETRNQLLFRSTEFGDDKDRALKKGDDSWTYFAGDLAYHNNKISRNFDILINILGADHTGYIKRINSVVDALSKNKQKIECKVTQLVKLIKDNKPFKMSKRKGDYITLEDLINEVGKDAARFIMLSRVSDVELEFDFEKVKLKSKDNPLYYVQYSYARICSIFSNSKTPINNDYKNLDKNFEFNDEEIKIIRKLSEWPKCIETSINKLEPHRLTTYLYQLSSIFHSYWNMGRDSEDFRFLDKDKKIDTNKAVLLNCILLVIKNGMEIIGVDTPENM
;
A
#
# COMPACT_ATOMS: atom_id res chain seq x y z
N VAL A 1 17.85 -17.20 -17.74
CA VAL A 1 17.62 -16.63 -19.07
C VAL A 1 17.32 -17.70 -20.08
N GLU A 2 18.18 -18.73 -20.21
CA GLU A 2 18.08 -19.74 -21.28
C GLU A 2 16.75 -20.50 -21.35
N LYS A 3 16.17 -20.88 -20.17
CA LYS A 3 14.84 -21.53 -20.13
C LYS A 3 13.73 -20.63 -20.71
N ALA A 4 13.78 -19.34 -20.44
CA ALA A 4 12.80 -18.38 -20.98
C ALA A 4 13.04 -18.14 -22.47
N LEU A 5 14.32 -18.01 -22.86
CA LEU A 5 14.70 -17.88 -24.26
C LEU A 5 14.25 -19.08 -25.11
N LYS A 6 14.41 -20.31 -24.58
CA LYS A 6 13.95 -21.52 -25.27
C LYS A 6 12.45 -21.46 -25.56
N LYS A 7 11.62 -21.06 -24.58
CA LYS A 7 10.17 -20.92 -24.76
C LYS A 7 9.80 -19.90 -25.84
N LEU A 8 10.53 -18.79 -25.93
CA LEU A 8 10.29 -17.79 -26.97
C LEU A 8 10.74 -18.28 -28.36
N LYS A 9 11.87 -18.99 -28.45
CA LYS A 9 12.33 -19.59 -29.70
C LYS A 9 11.36 -20.62 -30.23
N GLU A 10 10.78 -21.45 -29.36
CA GLU A 10 9.74 -22.44 -29.73
C GLU A 10 8.45 -21.79 -30.29
N GLN A 11 8.28 -20.49 -30.07
CA GLN A 11 7.17 -19.68 -30.58
C GLN A 11 7.57 -18.77 -31.75
N ASP A 12 8.80 -18.88 -32.28
CA ASP A 12 9.37 -17.99 -33.31
C ASP A 12 9.40 -16.48 -32.92
N LEU A 13 9.46 -16.22 -31.60
CA LEU A 13 9.43 -14.87 -31.07
C LEU A 13 10.83 -14.26 -30.87
N VAL A 14 11.90 -14.95 -31.33
CA VAL A 14 13.29 -14.51 -31.21
C VAL A 14 13.97 -14.59 -32.56
N PHE A 15 14.61 -13.50 -32.96
CA PHE A 15 15.30 -13.42 -34.25
C PHE A 15 16.58 -12.60 -34.13
N GLU A 16 17.46 -12.72 -35.14
CA GLU A 16 18.62 -11.86 -35.28
C GLU A 16 18.28 -10.62 -36.14
N GLY A 17 18.55 -9.45 -35.63
CA GLY A 17 18.22 -8.20 -36.28
C GLY A 17 19.09 -7.02 -35.81
N LYS A 18 18.88 -5.87 -36.43
CA LYS A 18 19.55 -4.63 -36.06
C LYS A 18 18.57 -3.70 -35.37
N ILE A 19 18.98 -3.12 -34.25
CA ILE A 19 18.24 -2.04 -33.60
C ILE A 19 18.93 -0.72 -33.94
N GLU A 20 18.15 0.30 -34.31
CA GLU A 20 18.64 1.65 -34.41
C GLU A 20 19.16 2.16 -33.06
N ALA A 21 20.31 2.79 -33.05
CA ALA A 21 20.91 3.38 -31.86
C ALA A 21 19.94 4.41 -31.22
N PRO A 22 19.86 4.51 -29.87
CA PRO A 22 19.04 5.51 -29.20
C PRO A 22 19.45 6.93 -29.71
N GLN A 23 18.45 7.75 -30.03
CA GLN A 23 18.68 9.16 -30.36
C GLN A 23 19.34 9.84 -29.17
N GLY A 24 20.62 10.17 -29.28
CA GLY A 24 21.40 10.87 -28.22
C GLY A 24 22.84 10.39 -28.05
N ASP A 25 23.19 9.20 -28.41
CA ASP A 25 24.56 8.68 -28.32
C ASP A 25 25.33 9.00 -29.60
N LYS A 26 25.94 10.24 -29.66
CA LYS A 26 26.84 10.68 -30.74
C LYS A 26 28.22 10.01 -30.67
N LYS A 27 28.35 8.79 -30.25
CA LYS A 27 29.58 8.02 -30.46
C LYS A 27 29.53 7.44 -31.87
N LYS A 28 30.21 8.11 -32.78
CA LYS A 28 30.64 7.60 -34.10
C LYS A 28 31.28 6.23 -33.85
N ASN A 29 30.76 5.19 -34.49
CA ASN A 29 31.14 3.78 -34.51
C ASN A 29 30.30 2.81 -33.65
N SER A 30 28.99 2.98 -33.52
CA SER A 30 28.14 1.82 -33.27
C SER A 30 27.97 1.11 -34.61
N GLU A 31 28.90 0.22 -34.95
CA GLU A 31 28.66 -0.80 -35.97
C GLU A 31 27.30 -1.42 -35.67
N THR A 32 26.38 -1.31 -36.62
CA THR A 32 25.04 -1.97 -36.54
C THR A 32 25.26 -3.48 -36.63
N ARG A 33 25.65 -4.10 -35.51
CA ARG A 33 25.82 -5.53 -35.42
C ARG A 33 24.44 -6.18 -35.26
N ASN A 34 24.27 -7.35 -35.84
CA ASN A 34 23.11 -8.16 -35.56
C ASN A 34 23.10 -8.51 -34.08
N GLN A 35 21.94 -8.35 -33.46
CA GLN A 35 21.68 -8.68 -32.07
C GLN A 35 20.52 -9.67 -31.98
N LEU A 36 20.52 -10.46 -30.91
CA LEU A 36 19.39 -11.33 -30.64
C LEU A 36 18.25 -10.50 -30.07
N LEU A 37 17.11 -10.47 -30.78
CA LEU A 37 15.95 -9.64 -30.48
C LEU A 37 14.74 -10.49 -30.11
N PHE A 38 13.88 -9.95 -29.25
CA PHE A 38 12.53 -10.45 -28.94
C PHE A 38 11.51 -9.58 -29.69
N ARG A 39 10.53 -10.22 -30.36
CA ARG A 39 9.42 -9.58 -31.08
C ARG A 39 8.39 -9.01 -30.11
N SER A 40 8.79 -8.04 -29.27
CA SER A 40 7.89 -7.46 -28.27
C SER A 40 6.79 -6.60 -28.88
N THR A 41 6.98 -6.11 -30.10
CA THR A 41 5.96 -5.35 -30.85
C THR A 41 4.71 -6.15 -31.12
N GLU A 42 4.80 -7.47 -31.28
CA GLU A 42 3.63 -8.37 -31.45
C GLU A 42 2.73 -8.39 -30.20
N PHE A 43 3.23 -7.93 -29.05
CA PHE A 43 2.53 -7.87 -27.78
C PHE A 43 2.33 -6.43 -27.28
N GLY A 44 2.36 -5.43 -28.17
CA GLY A 44 2.01 -4.04 -27.87
C GLY A 44 3.15 -3.17 -27.29
N ASP A 45 4.40 -3.63 -27.35
CA ASP A 45 5.56 -2.78 -27.08
C ASP A 45 5.81 -1.80 -28.26
N ASP A 46 6.54 -0.72 -28.04
CA ASP A 46 6.83 0.29 -29.06
C ASP A 46 7.93 -0.14 -30.04
N LYS A 47 8.79 -1.09 -29.66
CA LYS A 47 9.84 -1.67 -30.52
C LYS A 47 10.29 -3.02 -29.99
N ASP A 48 10.90 -3.82 -30.87
CA ASP A 48 11.52 -5.09 -30.50
C ASP A 48 12.74 -4.85 -29.58
N ARG A 49 13.00 -5.78 -28.67
CA ARG A 49 13.96 -5.60 -27.59
C ARG A 49 15.15 -6.52 -27.70
N ALA A 50 16.36 -5.95 -27.56
CA ALA A 50 17.59 -6.73 -27.52
C ALA A 50 17.65 -7.60 -26.26
N LEU A 51 17.91 -8.87 -26.47
CA LEU A 51 18.20 -9.85 -25.42
C LEU A 51 19.71 -9.95 -25.15
N LYS A 52 20.55 -9.76 -26.18
CA LYS A 52 21.99 -9.71 -26.08
C LYS A 52 22.55 -8.36 -26.53
N LYS A 53 23.65 -7.94 -25.92
CA LYS A 53 24.44 -6.79 -26.37
C LYS A 53 25.37 -7.19 -27.52
N GLY A 54 26.05 -6.20 -28.11
CA GLY A 54 27.02 -6.43 -29.18
C GLY A 54 28.26 -7.25 -28.78
N ASP A 55 28.51 -7.41 -27.47
CA ASP A 55 29.57 -8.24 -26.90
C ASP A 55 29.06 -9.64 -26.46
N ASP A 56 27.91 -10.06 -26.93
CA ASP A 56 27.22 -11.28 -26.56
C ASP A 56 26.78 -11.42 -25.09
N SER A 57 27.01 -10.41 -24.27
CA SER A 57 26.51 -10.40 -22.89
C SER A 57 24.99 -10.16 -22.86
N TRP A 58 24.33 -10.66 -21.83
CA TRP A 58 22.89 -10.46 -21.63
C TRP A 58 22.56 -8.99 -21.31
N THR A 59 21.48 -8.51 -21.85
CA THR A 59 20.90 -7.21 -21.45
C THR A 59 20.18 -7.34 -20.11
N TYR A 60 19.90 -6.21 -19.45
CA TYR A 60 19.03 -6.18 -18.27
C TYR A 60 17.64 -6.74 -18.59
N PHE A 61 17.13 -6.45 -19.79
CA PHE A 61 15.83 -6.96 -20.24
C PHE A 61 15.80 -8.50 -20.35
N ALA A 62 16.90 -9.15 -20.72
CA ALA A 62 16.99 -10.60 -20.66
C ALA A 62 16.93 -11.15 -19.22
N GLY A 63 17.39 -10.38 -18.25
CA GLY A 63 17.20 -10.66 -16.82
C GLY A 63 15.74 -10.57 -16.42
N ASP A 64 15.04 -9.52 -16.86
CA ASP A 64 13.61 -9.32 -16.62
C ASP A 64 12.78 -10.44 -17.26
N LEU A 65 13.12 -10.86 -18.46
CA LEU A 65 12.51 -12.02 -19.13
C LEU A 65 12.61 -13.30 -18.27
N ALA A 66 13.79 -13.57 -17.75
CA ALA A 66 14.04 -14.74 -16.91
C ALA A 66 13.26 -14.66 -15.59
N TYR A 67 13.23 -13.50 -14.97
CA TYR A 67 12.49 -13.25 -13.75
C TYR A 67 10.99 -13.47 -13.95
N HIS A 68 10.40 -12.89 -14.98
CA HIS A 68 8.96 -13.04 -15.24
C HIS A 68 8.59 -14.47 -15.64
N ASN A 69 9.48 -15.21 -16.35
CA ASN A 69 9.28 -16.63 -16.57
C ASN A 69 9.22 -17.43 -15.25
N ASN A 70 10.06 -17.09 -14.28
CA ASN A 70 10.00 -17.69 -12.95
C ASN A 70 8.73 -17.28 -12.21
N LYS A 71 8.35 -15.99 -12.30
CA LYS A 71 7.13 -15.46 -11.67
C LYS A 71 5.87 -16.18 -12.19
N ILE A 72 5.77 -16.37 -13.49
CA ILE A 72 4.70 -17.14 -14.17
C ILE A 72 4.64 -18.59 -13.65
N SER A 73 5.80 -19.25 -13.50
CA SER A 73 5.87 -20.65 -13.06
C SER A 73 5.43 -20.87 -11.60
N ARG A 74 5.22 -19.83 -10.82
CA ARG A 74 4.67 -19.91 -9.45
C ARG A 74 3.15 -20.08 -9.40
N ASN A 75 2.46 -19.98 -10.57
CA ASN A 75 1.03 -20.21 -10.74
C ASN A 75 0.12 -19.36 -9.84
N PHE A 76 0.46 -18.09 -9.63
CA PHE A 76 -0.45 -17.13 -9.01
C PHE A 76 -1.48 -16.62 -10.03
N ASP A 77 -2.71 -16.38 -9.59
CA ASP A 77 -3.78 -15.84 -10.43
C ASP A 77 -3.51 -14.40 -10.86
N ILE A 78 -2.89 -13.61 -10.00
CA ILE A 78 -2.56 -12.20 -10.22
C ILE A 78 -1.06 -12.01 -10.02
N LEU A 79 -0.40 -11.46 -11.04
CA LEU A 79 0.99 -11.04 -10.97
C LEU A 79 1.02 -9.52 -10.79
N ILE A 80 1.77 -9.04 -9.79
CA ILE A 80 1.89 -7.60 -9.51
C ILE A 80 3.35 -7.19 -9.54
N ASN A 81 3.66 -6.10 -10.25
CA ASN A 81 4.92 -5.39 -10.17
C ASN A 81 4.70 -4.00 -9.58
N ILE A 82 5.53 -3.62 -8.60
CA ILE A 82 5.57 -2.26 -8.05
C ILE A 82 6.82 -1.60 -8.61
N LEU A 83 6.64 -0.50 -9.34
CA LEU A 83 7.69 0.18 -10.09
C LEU A 83 7.78 1.64 -9.64
N GLY A 84 9.00 2.18 -9.53
CA GLY A 84 9.19 3.62 -9.39
C GLY A 84 8.74 4.37 -10.65
N ALA A 85 8.39 5.64 -10.51
CA ALA A 85 7.91 6.47 -11.62
C ALA A 85 8.90 6.59 -12.78
N ASP A 86 10.20 6.49 -12.50
CA ASP A 86 11.29 6.45 -13.49
C ASP A 86 11.26 5.20 -14.38
N HIS A 87 10.55 4.15 -13.95
CA HIS A 87 10.39 2.90 -14.70
C HIS A 87 9.06 2.77 -15.45
N THR A 88 8.26 3.83 -15.56
CA THR A 88 6.96 3.79 -16.26
C THR A 88 7.09 3.29 -17.70
N GLY A 89 8.16 3.67 -18.40
CA GLY A 89 8.46 3.18 -19.75
C GLY A 89 8.75 1.68 -19.88
N TYR A 90 8.93 0.97 -18.74
CA TYR A 90 9.13 -0.47 -18.71
C TYR A 90 7.84 -1.28 -18.73
N ILE A 91 6.70 -0.66 -18.43
CA ILE A 91 5.42 -1.39 -18.28
C ILE A 91 5.06 -2.15 -19.55
N LYS A 92 5.13 -1.51 -20.73
CA LYS A 92 4.84 -2.16 -22.00
C LYS A 92 5.76 -3.35 -22.26
N ARG A 93 7.04 -3.22 -21.94
CA ARG A 93 8.04 -4.30 -22.10
C ARG A 93 7.73 -5.49 -21.19
N ILE A 94 7.34 -5.23 -19.93
CA ILE A 94 6.98 -6.27 -18.96
C ILE A 94 5.72 -6.99 -19.42
N ASN A 95 4.70 -6.25 -19.85
CA ASN A 95 3.46 -6.82 -20.35
C ASN A 95 3.73 -7.74 -21.54
N SER A 96 4.48 -7.27 -22.55
CA SER A 96 4.83 -8.06 -23.72
C SER A 96 5.55 -9.36 -23.38
N VAL A 97 6.45 -9.32 -22.39
CA VAL A 97 7.15 -10.53 -21.89
C VAL A 97 6.18 -11.53 -21.25
N VAL A 98 5.29 -11.02 -20.38
CA VAL A 98 4.33 -11.90 -19.68
C VAL A 98 3.32 -12.50 -20.66
N ASP A 99 2.79 -11.71 -21.59
CA ASP A 99 1.86 -12.17 -22.61
C ASP A 99 2.49 -13.26 -23.50
N ALA A 100 3.72 -13.04 -23.98
CA ALA A 100 4.46 -14.02 -24.79
C ALA A 100 4.74 -15.31 -24.02
N LEU A 101 5.31 -15.21 -22.80
CA LEU A 101 5.72 -16.38 -22.02
C LEU A 101 4.53 -17.18 -21.48
N SER A 102 3.42 -16.53 -21.17
CA SER A 102 2.19 -17.18 -20.69
C SER A 102 1.23 -17.58 -21.82
N LYS A 103 1.52 -17.20 -23.07
CA LYS A 103 0.61 -17.33 -24.21
C LYS A 103 -0.75 -16.67 -23.94
N ASN A 104 -0.71 -15.45 -23.42
CA ASN A 104 -1.86 -14.62 -23.01
C ASN A 104 -2.75 -15.25 -21.91
N LYS A 105 -2.25 -16.23 -21.17
CA LYS A 105 -3.01 -16.89 -20.09
C LYS A 105 -2.94 -16.17 -18.75
N GLN A 106 -1.90 -15.36 -18.54
CA GLN A 106 -1.71 -14.59 -17.31
C GLN A 106 -1.52 -13.11 -17.63
N LYS A 107 -2.02 -12.26 -16.75
CA LYS A 107 -1.83 -10.81 -16.83
C LYS A 107 -0.98 -10.33 -15.67
N ILE A 108 -0.27 -9.25 -15.89
CA ILE A 108 0.50 -8.58 -14.86
C ILE A 108 -0.02 -7.15 -14.65
N GLU A 109 -0.26 -6.82 -13.39
CA GLU A 109 -0.59 -5.46 -12.97
C GLU A 109 0.69 -4.71 -12.58
N CYS A 110 0.98 -3.61 -13.25
CA CYS A 110 2.10 -2.75 -12.90
C CYS A 110 1.58 -1.52 -12.15
N LYS A 111 1.92 -1.42 -10.86
CA LYS A 111 1.63 -0.23 -10.04
C LYS A 111 2.86 0.68 -10.01
N VAL A 112 2.64 1.94 -10.36
CA VAL A 112 3.69 2.96 -10.30
C VAL A 112 3.63 3.67 -8.96
N THR A 113 4.80 3.86 -8.34
CA THR A 113 4.95 4.64 -7.11
C THR A 113 5.75 5.90 -7.41
N GLN A 114 5.22 7.04 -6.97
CA GLN A 114 5.90 8.32 -7.08
C GLN A 114 7.01 8.48 -6.04
N LEU A 115 7.83 9.50 -6.25
CA LEU A 115 8.90 9.86 -5.35
C LEU A 115 8.36 10.32 -4.00
N VAL A 116 9.09 9.98 -2.94
CA VAL A 116 8.87 10.50 -1.60
C VAL A 116 9.84 11.65 -1.36
N LYS A 117 9.30 12.84 -1.06
CA LYS A 117 10.09 14.00 -0.65
C LYS A 117 10.24 13.97 0.87
N LEU A 118 11.45 13.81 1.34
CA LEU A 118 11.76 13.86 2.77
C LEU A 118 11.90 15.31 3.21
N ILE A 119 11.22 15.68 4.30
CA ILE A 119 11.30 17.01 4.93
C ILE A 119 11.82 16.82 6.34
N LYS A 120 12.93 17.51 6.66
CA LYS A 120 13.55 17.55 7.99
C LYS A 120 13.85 18.99 8.37
N ASP A 121 13.58 19.41 9.59
CA ASP A 121 13.74 20.79 10.06
C ASP A 121 13.03 21.81 9.15
N ASN A 122 11.81 21.49 8.69
CA ASN A 122 11.01 22.29 7.74
C ASN A 122 11.71 22.57 6.40
N LYS A 123 12.72 21.78 6.00
CA LYS A 123 13.43 21.92 4.74
C LYS A 123 13.43 20.59 3.97
N PRO A 124 13.35 20.63 2.63
CA PRO A 124 13.53 19.44 1.83
C PRO A 124 14.92 18.83 2.05
N PHE A 125 14.96 17.58 2.46
CA PHE A 125 16.19 16.82 2.59
C PHE A 125 16.61 16.30 1.21
N LYS A 126 17.70 16.88 0.67
CA LYS A 126 18.23 16.49 -0.65
C LYS A 126 19.21 15.35 -0.49
N MET A 127 18.81 14.17 -0.93
CA MET A 127 19.71 13.01 -0.97
C MET A 127 20.74 13.16 -2.11
N SER A 128 22.02 12.94 -1.79
CA SER A 128 23.09 12.94 -2.76
C SER A 128 24.07 11.78 -2.50
N LYS A 129 24.00 10.75 -3.32
CA LYS A 129 24.94 9.62 -3.26
C LYS A 129 26.41 10.03 -3.37
N ARG A 130 26.70 11.10 -4.13
CA ARG A 130 28.06 11.60 -4.35
C ARG A 130 28.65 12.31 -3.11
N LYS A 131 27.79 12.89 -2.27
CA LYS A 131 28.18 13.58 -1.03
C LYS A 131 28.05 12.71 0.20
N GLY A 132 27.54 11.50 0.09
CA GLY A 132 27.24 10.63 1.22
C GLY A 132 25.98 11.02 1.99
N ASP A 133 25.26 12.06 1.57
CA ASP A 133 24.03 12.54 2.20
C ASP A 133 22.85 11.74 1.66
N TYR A 134 22.55 10.61 2.26
CA TYR A 134 21.34 9.84 1.98
C TYR A 134 20.80 9.23 3.28
N ILE A 135 19.49 9.11 3.33
CA ILE A 135 18.79 8.43 4.42
C ILE A 135 18.40 7.05 3.91
N THR A 136 18.83 6.02 4.62
CA THR A 136 18.40 4.65 4.33
C THR A 136 17.00 4.42 4.88
N LEU A 137 16.34 3.34 4.44
CA LEU A 137 15.07 2.92 5.04
C LEU A 137 15.25 2.56 6.52
N GLU A 138 16.39 2.01 6.89
CA GLU A 138 16.75 1.70 8.27
C GLU A 138 16.86 2.97 9.11
N ASP A 139 17.54 4.01 8.63
CA ASP A 139 17.63 5.31 9.31
C ASP A 139 16.25 5.92 9.52
N LEU A 140 15.39 5.87 8.50
CA LEU A 140 14.02 6.38 8.59
C LEU A 140 13.22 5.63 9.65
N ILE A 141 13.26 4.28 9.64
CA ILE A 141 12.55 3.45 10.63
C ILE A 141 13.09 3.70 12.05
N ASN A 142 14.41 3.82 12.21
CA ASN A 142 15.02 4.13 13.52
C ASN A 142 14.61 5.50 14.04
N GLU A 143 14.40 6.48 13.17
CA GLU A 143 14.02 7.84 13.57
C GLU A 143 12.54 8.00 13.90
N VAL A 144 11.63 7.39 13.12
CA VAL A 144 10.18 7.60 13.27
C VAL A 144 9.40 6.36 13.74
N GLY A 145 10.03 5.20 13.75
CA GLY A 145 9.40 3.92 14.04
C GLY A 145 8.74 3.28 12.81
N LYS A 146 8.60 1.95 12.87
CA LYS A 146 7.99 1.12 11.82
C LYS A 146 6.57 1.58 11.50
N ASP A 147 5.77 1.82 12.52
CA ASP A 147 4.34 2.12 12.37
C ASP A 147 4.10 3.44 11.66
N ALA A 148 4.84 4.49 12.05
CA ALA A 148 4.74 5.80 11.42
C ALA A 148 5.20 5.74 9.96
N ALA A 149 6.33 5.05 9.69
CA ALA A 149 6.81 4.87 8.34
C ALA A 149 5.76 4.17 7.46
N ARG A 150 5.21 3.03 7.91
CA ARG A 150 4.23 2.26 7.14
C ARG A 150 2.92 3.01 6.94
N PHE A 151 2.33 3.53 8.01
CA PHE A 151 1.03 4.20 7.94
C PHE A 151 1.08 5.41 7.00
N ILE A 152 2.10 6.28 7.15
CA ILE A 152 2.22 7.48 6.34
C ILE A 152 2.55 7.16 4.88
N MET A 153 3.48 6.21 4.62
CA MET A 153 3.78 5.79 3.25
C MET A 153 2.55 5.21 2.54
N LEU A 154 1.69 4.48 3.27
CA LEU A 154 0.46 3.90 2.73
C LEU A 154 -0.74 4.87 2.73
N SER A 155 -0.63 6.06 3.28
CA SER A 155 -1.75 7.01 3.37
C SER A 155 -2.02 7.79 2.08
N ARG A 156 -1.13 7.67 1.09
CA ARG A 156 -1.21 8.38 -0.17
C ARG A 156 -1.47 7.43 -1.34
N VAL A 157 -2.16 7.92 -2.35
CA VAL A 157 -2.27 7.21 -3.63
C VAL A 157 -0.87 7.05 -4.22
N SER A 158 -0.56 5.86 -4.74
CA SER A 158 0.81 5.50 -5.15
C SER A 158 1.39 6.37 -6.27
N ASP A 159 0.55 6.92 -7.15
CA ASP A 159 0.92 7.75 -8.29
C ASP A 159 1.03 9.24 -7.96
N VAL A 160 0.84 9.62 -6.70
CA VAL A 160 0.98 11.01 -6.21
C VAL A 160 2.19 11.13 -5.30
N GLU A 161 2.99 12.18 -5.48
CA GLU A 161 4.14 12.47 -4.62
C GLU A 161 3.73 12.59 -3.14
N LEU A 162 4.52 12.00 -2.26
CA LEU A 162 4.36 12.07 -0.82
C LEU A 162 5.44 12.99 -0.23
N GLU A 163 5.03 13.96 0.56
CA GLU A 163 5.91 14.71 1.45
C GLU A 163 5.93 14.01 2.82
N PHE A 164 7.07 13.43 3.17
CA PHE A 164 7.28 12.76 4.44
C PHE A 164 8.04 13.70 5.37
N ASP A 165 7.34 14.31 6.30
CA ASP A 165 7.86 15.28 7.27
C ASP A 165 8.14 14.58 8.59
N PHE A 166 9.44 14.45 8.94
CA PHE A 166 9.88 13.73 10.14
C PHE A 166 9.31 14.30 11.44
N GLU A 167 9.11 15.61 11.52
CA GLU A 167 8.56 16.22 12.72
C GLU A 167 7.05 15.97 12.83
N LYS A 168 6.31 16.11 11.73
CA LYS A 168 4.86 15.88 11.74
C LYS A 168 4.48 14.45 12.09
N VAL A 169 5.24 13.47 11.60
CA VAL A 169 4.93 12.06 11.86
C VAL A 169 5.22 11.62 13.30
N LYS A 170 5.99 12.41 14.06
CA LYS A 170 6.27 12.18 15.48
C LYS A 170 5.27 12.88 16.42
N LEU A 171 4.43 13.78 15.88
CA LEU A 171 3.49 14.53 16.71
C LEU A 171 2.47 13.61 17.37
N LYS A 172 2.26 13.79 18.67
CA LYS A 172 1.20 13.13 19.44
C LYS A 172 -0.05 14.03 19.46
N SER A 173 -0.62 14.28 18.29
CA SER A 173 -1.77 15.15 18.11
C SER A 173 -2.73 14.62 17.03
N LYS A 174 -3.91 15.23 16.96
CA LYS A 174 -4.92 14.93 15.91
C LYS A 174 -4.41 15.15 14.47
N ASP A 175 -3.36 15.95 14.31
CA ASP A 175 -2.76 16.25 13.01
C ASP A 175 -1.87 15.11 12.49
N ASN A 176 -1.53 14.16 13.36
CA ASN A 176 -0.88 12.92 12.99
C ASN A 176 -1.93 11.81 12.84
N PRO A 177 -2.25 11.37 11.61
CA PRO A 177 -3.33 10.42 11.38
C PRO A 177 -3.06 9.04 12.00
N LEU A 178 -1.81 8.59 12.09
CA LEU A 178 -1.46 7.36 12.80
C LEU A 178 -1.80 7.48 14.29
N TYR A 179 -1.27 8.51 14.93
CA TYR A 179 -1.53 8.73 16.35
C TYR A 179 -3.02 8.81 16.65
N TYR A 180 -3.78 9.47 15.78
CA TYR A 180 -5.22 9.65 15.94
C TYR A 180 -5.99 8.32 15.89
N VAL A 181 -5.60 7.40 15.01
CA VAL A 181 -6.19 6.06 14.93
C VAL A 181 -5.78 5.21 16.12
N GLN A 182 -4.49 5.17 16.48
CA GLN A 182 -4.00 4.40 17.62
C GLN A 182 -4.63 4.91 18.93
N TYR A 183 -4.77 6.22 19.08
CA TYR A 183 -5.41 6.81 20.25
C TYR A 183 -6.89 6.47 20.37
N SER A 184 -7.62 6.27 19.26
CA SER A 184 -8.98 5.75 19.29
C SER A 184 -9.02 4.35 19.88
N TYR A 185 -8.12 3.48 19.44
CA TYR A 185 -8.02 2.12 19.93
C TYR A 185 -7.69 2.09 21.43
N ALA A 186 -6.62 2.75 21.85
CA ALA A 186 -6.22 2.83 23.26
C ALA A 186 -7.32 3.42 24.14
N ARG A 187 -8.04 4.44 23.67
CA ARG A 187 -9.17 5.04 24.39
C ARG A 187 -10.30 4.07 24.63
N ILE A 188 -10.68 3.27 23.64
CA ILE A 188 -11.71 2.25 23.78
C ILE A 188 -11.26 1.14 24.75
N CYS A 189 -10.00 0.71 24.66
CA CYS A 189 -9.42 -0.22 25.64
C CYS A 189 -9.50 0.35 27.06
N SER A 190 -9.19 1.64 27.24
CA SER A 190 -9.31 2.33 28.52
C SER A 190 -10.78 2.42 29.02
N ILE A 191 -11.77 2.60 28.13
CA ILE A 191 -13.18 2.56 28.52
C ILE A 191 -13.52 1.20 29.13
N PHE A 192 -13.15 0.11 28.45
CA PHE A 192 -13.41 -1.24 28.95
C PHE A 192 -12.64 -1.56 30.24
N SER A 193 -11.37 -1.17 30.36
CA SER A 193 -10.56 -1.40 31.57
C SER A 193 -11.09 -0.65 32.80
N ASN A 194 -11.74 0.50 32.60
CA ASN A 194 -12.37 1.28 33.64
C ASN A 194 -13.83 0.86 33.92
N SER A 195 -14.37 -0.02 33.09
CA SER A 195 -15.75 -0.52 33.19
C SER A 195 -15.83 -1.77 34.04
N LYS A 196 -16.99 -1.96 34.68
CA LYS A 196 -17.39 -3.24 35.28
C LYS A 196 -18.00 -4.18 34.23
N THR A 197 -18.23 -3.72 33.00
CA THR A 197 -18.78 -4.51 31.91
C THR A 197 -17.62 -5.16 31.13
N PRO A 198 -17.57 -6.50 31.03
CA PRO A 198 -16.54 -7.18 30.27
C PRO A 198 -16.69 -6.89 28.78
N ILE A 199 -15.59 -7.00 28.03
CA ILE A 199 -15.66 -7.03 26.56
C ILE A 199 -16.51 -8.24 26.17
N ASN A 200 -17.67 -7.99 25.62
CA ASN A 200 -18.62 -9.04 25.26
C ASN A 200 -18.67 -9.19 23.73
N ASN A 201 -18.39 -10.42 23.28
CA ASN A 201 -18.55 -10.83 21.88
C ASN A 201 -19.88 -11.56 21.66
N ASP A 202 -20.76 -11.61 22.64
CA ASP A 202 -22.04 -12.28 22.51
C ASP A 202 -23.11 -11.34 21.95
N TYR A 203 -23.18 -11.33 20.63
CA TYR A 203 -24.17 -10.54 19.87
C TYR A 203 -25.62 -11.10 20.01
N LYS A 204 -25.83 -12.24 20.68
CA LYS A 204 -27.14 -12.85 20.81
C LYS A 204 -28.00 -12.20 21.89
N ASN A 205 -27.38 -11.56 22.87
CA ASN A 205 -28.04 -10.94 24.03
C ASN A 205 -28.22 -9.41 23.87
N LEU A 206 -28.31 -8.91 22.65
CA LEU A 206 -28.60 -7.50 22.39
C LEU A 206 -30.08 -7.20 22.76
N ASP A 207 -30.27 -6.06 23.42
CA ASP A 207 -31.63 -5.53 23.59
C ASP A 207 -32.17 -5.03 22.25
N LYS A 208 -33.16 -5.71 21.71
CA LYS A 208 -33.79 -5.37 20.42
C LYS A 208 -34.60 -4.08 20.46
N ASN A 209 -34.97 -3.61 21.65
CA ASN A 209 -35.71 -2.39 21.85
C ASN A 209 -34.80 -1.18 22.14
N PHE A 210 -33.48 -1.42 22.19
CA PHE A 210 -32.51 -0.32 22.36
C PHE A 210 -32.48 0.59 21.13
N GLU A 211 -32.69 1.87 21.35
CA GLU A 211 -32.65 2.86 20.30
C GLU A 211 -31.29 3.56 20.32
N PHE A 212 -30.53 3.39 19.25
CA PHE A 212 -29.30 4.14 19.02
C PHE A 212 -29.63 5.59 18.64
N ASN A 213 -28.92 6.54 19.23
CA ASN A 213 -29.01 7.94 18.82
C ASN A 213 -28.37 8.17 17.43
N ASP A 214 -28.64 9.35 16.86
CA ASP A 214 -28.17 9.69 15.51
C ASP A 214 -26.65 9.60 15.35
N GLU A 215 -25.90 9.93 16.38
CA GLU A 215 -24.43 9.90 16.34
C GLU A 215 -23.90 8.46 16.40
N GLU A 216 -24.53 7.60 17.19
CA GLU A 216 -24.24 6.16 17.22
C GLU A 216 -24.58 5.50 15.88
N ILE A 217 -25.71 5.90 15.27
CA ILE A 217 -26.09 5.46 13.93
C ILE A 217 -25.03 5.87 12.87
N LYS A 218 -24.42 7.04 13.01
CA LYS A 218 -23.29 7.43 12.11
C LYS A 218 -22.11 6.46 12.24
N ILE A 219 -21.78 6.04 13.46
CA ILE A 219 -20.73 5.03 13.70
C ILE A 219 -21.12 3.70 13.05
N ILE A 220 -22.35 3.24 13.27
CA ILE A 220 -22.85 1.97 12.70
C ILE A 220 -22.79 2.00 11.17
N ARG A 221 -23.25 3.09 10.55
CA ARG A 221 -23.16 3.27 9.09
C ARG A 221 -21.71 3.21 8.61
N LYS A 222 -20.80 3.88 9.33
CA LYS A 222 -19.38 3.83 8.98
C LYS A 222 -18.81 2.42 9.09
N LEU A 223 -19.15 1.68 10.14
CA LEU A 223 -18.73 0.28 10.31
C LEU A 223 -19.26 -0.62 9.18
N SER A 224 -20.48 -0.39 8.71
CA SER A 224 -21.08 -1.17 7.61
C SER A 224 -20.37 -1.00 6.26
N GLU A 225 -19.61 0.08 6.08
CA GLU A 225 -18.80 0.31 4.88
C GLU A 225 -17.50 -0.52 4.86
N TRP A 226 -17.09 -1.11 5.99
CA TRP A 226 -15.80 -1.79 6.11
C TRP A 226 -15.57 -2.92 5.10
N PRO A 227 -16.52 -3.87 4.90
CA PRO A 227 -16.34 -4.94 3.92
C PRO A 227 -16.09 -4.40 2.51
N LYS A 228 -16.85 -3.35 2.11
CA LYS A 228 -16.69 -2.70 0.79
C LYS A 228 -15.36 -1.97 0.67
N CYS A 229 -14.87 -1.38 1.75
CA CYS A 229 -13.55 -0.74 1.78
C CYS A 229 -12.43 -1.76 1.48
N ILE A 230 -12.48 -2.93 2.14
CA ILE A 230 -11.52 -4.02 1.91
C ILE A 230 -11.59 -4.51 0.45
N GLU A 231 -12.78 -4.87 -0.01
CA GLU A 231 -12.98 -5.36 -1.38
C GLU A 231 -12.44 -4.36 -2.43
N THR A 232 -12.78 -3.08 -2.26
CA THR A 232 -12.34 -2.03 -3.19
C THR A 232 -10.81 -1.85 -3.13
N SER A 233 -10.22 -1.90 -1.93
CA SER A 233 -8.76 -1.77 -1.74
C SER A 233 -7.99 -2.89 -2.44
N ILE A 234 -8.50 -4.12 -2.36
CA ILE A 234 -7.92 -5.30 -3.01
C ILE A 234 -8.07 -5.19 -4.53
N ASN A 235 -9.30 -4.97 -5.02
CA ASN A 235 -9.59 -4.97 -6.45
C ASN A 235 -8.85 -3.86 -7.21
N LYS A 236 -8.58 -2.73 -6.54
CA LYS A 236 -7.86 -1.59 -7.13
C LYS A 236 -6.38 -1.55 -6.77
N LEU A 237 -5.92 -2.43 -5.87
CA LEU A 237 -4.56 -2.38 -5.28
C LEU A 237 -4.25 -0.99 -4.70
N GLU A 238 -5.16 -0.48 -3.87
CA GLU A 238 -5.12 0.88 -3.31
C GLU A 238 -5.15 0.85 -1.77
N PRO A 239 -4.05 0.56 -1.09
CA PRO A 239 -3.99 0.44 0.38
C PRO A 239 -4.30 1.75 1.11
N HIS A 240 -4.14 2.92 0.48
CA HIS A 240 -4.48 4.21 1.07
C HIS A 240 -5.96 4.33 1.47
N ARG A 241 -6.85 3.53 0.89
CA ARG A 241 -8.26 3.49 1.28
C ARG A 241 -8.45 3.01 2.71
N LEU A 242 -7.61 2.05 3.14
CA LEU A 242 -7.67 1.53 4.52
C LEU A 242 -7.27 2.62 5.53
N THR A 243 -6.16 3.30 5.31
CA THR A 243 -5.71 4.38 6.21
C THR A 243 -6.72 5.53 6.29
N THR A 244 -7.28 5.91 5.13
CA THR A 244 -8.34 6.93 5.05
C THR A 244 -9.59 6.50 5.82
N TYR A 245 -10.03 5.27 5.63
CA TYR A 245 -11.20 4.73 6.32
C TYR A 245 -11.00 4.69 7.84
N LEU A 246 -9.85 4.19 8.30
CA LEU A 246 -9.52 4.11 9.73
C LEU A 246 -9.48 5.49 10.38
N TYR A 247 -8.91 6.47 9.70
CA TYR A 247 -8.91 7.86 10.16
C TYR A 247 -10.33 8.42 10.27
N GLN A 248 -11.18 8.19 9.28
CA GLN A 248 -12.58 8.65 9.28
C GLN A 248 -13.39 7.99 10.41
N LEU A 249 -13.25 6.67 10.59
CA LEU A 249 -13.91 5.96 11.69
C LEU A 249 -13.46 6.52 13.05
N SER A 250 -12.16 6.72 13.22
CA SER A 250 -11.59 7.33 14.42
C SER A 250 -12.10 8.75 14.66
N SER A 251 -12.27 9.55 13.59
CA SER A 251 -12.79 10.92 13.69
C SER A 251 -14.24 10.94 14.17
N ILE A 252 -15.09 10.05 13.65
CA ILE A 252 -16.48 9.93 14.10
C ILE A 252 -16.54 9.49 15.57
N PHE A 253 -15.73 8.48 15.95
CA PHE A 253 -15.65 8.04 17.34
C PHE A 253 -15.18 9.15 18.29
N HIS A 254 -14.13 9.89 17.95
CA HIS A 254 -13.65 10.99 18.78
C HIS A 254 -14.67 12.13 18.90
N SER A 255 -15.42 12.42 17.83
CA SER A 255 -16.48 13.40 17.86
C SER A 255 -17.57 12.98 18.86
N TYR A 256 -18.02 11.75 18.79
CA TYR A 256 -18.98 11.18 19.75
C TYR A 256 -18.45 11.22 21.19
N TRP A 257 -17.19 10.79 21.38
CA TRP A 257 -16.55 10.84 22.70
C TRP A 257 -16.54 12.24 23.33
N ASN A 258 -16.26 13.24 22.51
CA ASN A 258 -16.20 14.62 22.98
C ASN A 258 -17.57 15.16 23.43
N MET A 259 -18.68 14.73 22.79
CA MET A 259 -20.04 15.09 23.22
C MET A 259 -20.35 14.59 24.63
N GLY A 260 -19.79 13.43 25.02
CA GLY A 260 -19.92 12.90 26.39
C GLY A 260 -19.29 13.75 27.49
N ARG A 261 -18.50 14.79 27.14
CA ARG A 261 -18.02 15.80 28.11
C ARG A 261 -19.13 16.78 28.50
N ASP A 262 -19.99 17.10 27.53
CA ASP A 262 -21.00 18.15 27.66
C ASP A 262 -22.38 17.56 28.07
N SER A 263 -22.67 16.30 27.68
CA SER A 263 -23.92 15.60 28.01
C SER A 263 -23.69 14.18 28.45
N GLU A 264 -24.40 13.76 29.52
CA GLU A 264 -24.34 12.38 30.05
C GLU A 264 -24.91 11.35 29.04
N ASP A 265 -25.83 11.75 28.18
CA ASP A 265 -26.48 10.87 27.19
C ASP A 265 -25.49 10.26 26.18
N PHE A 266 -24.39 10.97 25.92
CA PHE A 266 -23.33 10.51 25.01
C PHE A 266 -22.19 9.78 25.72
N ARG A 267 -22.29 9.54 27.03
CA ARG A 267 -21.25 8.78 27.76
C ARG A 267 -21.41 7.29 27.52
N PHE A 268 -20.30 6.62 27.34
CA PHE A 268 -20.28 5.15 27.30
C PHE A 268 -20.39 4.54 28.70
N LEU A 269 -19.80 5.18 29.71
CA LEU A 269 -19.85 4.75 31.12
C LEU A 269 -20.92 5.52 31.86
N ASP A 270 -21.80 4.79 32.55
CA ASP A 270 -22.74 5.35 33.51
C ASP A 270 -22.06 5.70 34.86
N LYS A 271 -22.83 6.20 35.82
CA LYS A 271 -22.35 6.59 37.15
C LYS A 271 -21.82 5.38 37.97
N ASP A 272 -22.28 4.17 37.65
CA ASP A 272 -21.85 2.93 38.27
C ASP A 272 -20.67 2.26 37.56
N LYS A 273 -20.09 2.94 36.53
CA LYS A 273 -19.04 2.43 35.65
C LYS A 273 -19.46 1.21 34.83
N LYS A 274 -20.73 1.12 34.45
CA LYS A 274 -21.25 0.09 33.55
C LYS A 274 -21.38 0.70 32.14
N ILE A 275 -21.28 -0.16 31.12
CA ILE A 275 -21.57 0.17 29.73
C ILE A 275 -22.85 -0.57 29.37
N ASP A 276 -23.78 0.10 28.70
CA ASP A 276 -24.92 -0.58 28.10
C ASP A 276 -24.43 -1.67 27.12
N THR A 277 -25.12 -2.83 27.11
CA THR A 277 -24.68 -3.99 26.31
C THR A 277 -24.57 -3.65 24.80
N ASN A 278 -25.52 -2.90 24.27
CA ASN A 278 -25.54 -2.52 22.86
C ASN A 278 -24.40 -1.54 22.53
N LYS A 279 -24.15 -0.57 23.44
CA LYS A 279 -22.99 0.34 23.32
C LYS A 279 -21.65 -0.38 23.48
N ALA A 280 -21.57 -1.38 24.35
CA ALA A 280 -20.36 -2.21 24.52
C ALA A 280 -20.05 -2.99 23.23
N VAL A 281 -21.06 -3.56 22.58
CA VAL A 281 -20.92 -4.23 21.28
C VAL A 281 -20.48 -3.23 20.20
N LEU A 282 -21.06 -2.04 20.18
CA LEU A 282 -20.65 -0.99 19.22
C LEU A 282 -19.17 -0.62 19.39
N LEU A 283 -18.70 -0.40 20.62
CA LEU A 283 -17.28 -0.14 20.92
C LEU A 283 -16.39 -1.31 20.48
N ASN A 284 -16.81 -2.54 20.73
CA ASN A 284 -16.05 -3.71 20.32
C ASN A 284 -15.95 -3.84 18.79
N CYS A 285 -17.02 -3.51 18.07
CA CYS A 285 -16.98 -3.46 16.60
C CYS A 285 -15.95 -2.43 16.09
N ILE A 286 -15.84 -1.27 16.74
CA ILE A 286 -14.82 -0.26 16.38
C ILE A 286 -13.42 -0.82 16.64
N LEU A 287 -13.19 -1.44 17.82
CA LEU A 287 -11.89 -2.07 18.15
C LEU A 287 -11.48 -3.11 17.11
N LEU A 288 -12.40 -4.01 16.74
CA LEU A 288 -12.14 -5.08 15.78
C LEU A 288 -11.77 -4.51 14.41
N VAL A 289 -12.50 -3.51 13.93
CA VAL A 289 -12.24 -2.89 12.64
C VAL A 289 -10.91 -2.14 12.64
N ILE A 290 -10.61 -1.36 13.68
CA ILE A 290 -9.32 -0.66 13.79
C ILE A 290 -8.19 -1.68 13.85
N LYS A 291 -8.28 -2.69 14.71
CA LYS A 291 -7.26 -3.74 14.84
C LYS A 291 -7.00 -4.45 13.52
N ASN A 292 -8.06 -4.94 12.87
CA ASN A 292 -7.94 -5.65 11.60
C ASN A 292 -7.35 -4.76 10.50
N GLY A 293 -7.80 -3.51 10.41
CA GLY A 293 -7.28 -2.58 9.41
C GLY A 293 -5.81 -2.23 9.62
N MET A 294 -5.40 -2.01 10.86
CA MET A 294 -4.00 -1.75 11.22
C MET A 294 -3.12 -2.98 10.98
N GLU A 295 -3.60 -4.17 11.32
CA GLU A 295 -2.89 -5.44 11.07
C GLU A 295 -2.66 -5.68 9.58
N ILE A 296 -3.67 -5.44 8.72
CA ILE A 296 -3.54 -5.56 7.25
C ILE A 296 -2.41 -4.68 6.72
N ILE A 297 -2.26 -3.48 7.24
CA ILE A 297 -1.17 -2.56 6.82
C ILE A 297 0.12 -2.76 7.61
N GLY A 298 0.19 -3.72 8.53
CA GLY A 298 1.36 -4.09 9.34
C GLY A 298 1.76 -3.03 10.37
N VAL A 299 0.76 -2.40 10.99
CA VAL A 299 0.89 -1.36 12.03
C VAL A 299 0.28 -1.86 13.33
N ASP A 300 0.93 -1.58 14.45
CA ASP A 300 0.50 -2.06 15.75
C ASP A 300 -0.63 -1.18 16.35
N THR A 301 -1.44 -1.78 17.22
CA THR A 301 -2.52 -1.11 17.97
C THR A 301 -2.24 -1.20 19.46
N PRO A 302 -1.51 -0.23 20.05
CA PRO A 302 -1.21 -0.24 21.48
C PRO A 302 -2.49 -0.03 22.31
N GLU A 303 -2.66 -0.81 23.38
CA GLU A 303 -3.80 -0.68 24.29
C GLU A 303 -3.68 0.54 25.21
N ASN A 304 -2.47 1.06 25.37
CA ASN A 304 -2.16 2.23 26.20
C ASN A 304 -1.26 3.20 25.43
N MET A 305 -1.53 4.51 25.56
CA MET A 305 -0.77 5.57 24.90
C MET A 305 -0.59 6.78 25.83
#